data_1385acfb7e8cc9ce15b513686db7aa97
#
_entry.id   1385acfb7e8cc9ce15b513686db7aa97
#
_cell.length_a   1.000
_cell.length_b   1.000
_cell.length_c   1.000
_cell.angle_alpha   90.00
_cell.angle_beta   90.00
_cell.angle_gamma   90.00
#
_symmetry.space_group_name_H-M   'P 1'
#
loop_
_entity.id
_entity.type
_entity.pdbx_description
1 polymer ?
#
loop_
_entity_poly.entity_id
_entity_poly.type
_entity_poly.pdbx_seq_one_letter_code
_entity_poly.pdbx_strand_id
1 'polypeptide(L)'
;MTFNKMIGLSRLNNLSDLARKRVAVAAYYFVPGVVFASWASRIPDVKHLLHLSNGQLGTVLFAIPIGQLLMMTFSGILVSKFGSKKMLVLSEVLYALALFCIGCSTTVFHLILSLVAFGMMANLMNIATNTQACLLEKLYGRNIMSSFHGLWSLGGFAGGIIGAVFANMLLSTQAHFGCILVMSYLIIALGFRYLVNDDMAKAEEEDVPKFSFKTIDPTLF
;
A
#
# COMPACT_ATOMS: atom_id res chain seq x y z
N MET A 1 -23.12 -35.74 21.94
CA MET A 1 -22.91 -35.41 20.50
C MET A 1 -22.78 -33.91 20.19
N THR A 2 -23.01 -33.03 21.16
CA THR A 2 -23.07 -31.56 20.97
C THR A 2 -21.73 -30.82 21.08
N PHE A 3 -20.80 -31.28 21.92
CA PHE A 3 -19.53 -30.57 22.20
C PHE A 3 -18.53 -30.60 21.02
N ASN A 4 -18.37 -31.77 20.38
CA ASN A 4 -17.50 -31.89 19.18
C ASN A 4 -18.02 -31.12 17.97
N LYS A 5 -19.34 -30.91 17.86
CA LYS A 5 -19.95 -30.11 16.78
C LYS A 5 -19.71 -28.61 16.98
N MET A 6 -19.70 -28.14 18.24
CA MET A 6 -19.38 -26.75 18.58
C MET A 6 -17.90 -26.40 18.30
N ILE A 7 -16.97 -27.31 18.64
CA ILE A 7 -15.53 -27.13 18.33
C ILE A 7 -15.29 -27.12 16.82
N GLY A 8 -15.96 -27.96 16.05
CA GLY A 8 -15.87 -27.97 14.59
C GLY A 8 -16.39 -26.69 13.96
N LEU A 9 -17.53 -26.16 14.41
CA LEU A 9 -18.12 -24.92 13.91
C LEU A 9 -17.27 -23.69 14.28
N SER A 10 -16.68 -23.63 15.47
CA SER A 10 -15.78 -22.52 15.87
C SER A 10 -14.49 -22.52 15.04
N ARG A 11 -13.91 -23.68 14.74
CA ARG A 11 -12.75 -23.81 13.84
C ARG A 11 -13.06 -23.37 12.41
N LEU A 12 -14.22 -23.76 11.86
CA LEU A 12 -14.63 -23.37 10.51
C LEU A 12 -14.88 -21.87 10.41
N ASN A 13 -15.49 -21.26 11.44
CA ASN A 13 -15.70 -19.82 11.49
C ASN A 13 -14.38 -19.06 11.59
N ASN A 14 -13.43 -19.53 12.38
CA ASN A 14 -12.08 -18.92 12.47
C ASN A 14 -11.32 -19.02 11.15
N LEU A 15 -11.37 -20.15 10.45
CA LEU A 15 -10.74 -20.31 9.14
C LEU A 15 -11.36 -19.39 8.09
N SER A 16 -12.68 -19.19 8.11
CA SER A 16 -13.36 -18.28 7.20
C SER A 16 -13.01 -16.81 7.49
N ASP A 17 -12.83 -16.43 8.75
CA ASP A 17 -12.42 -15.08 9.14
C ASP A 17 -10.97 -14.78 8.74
N LEU A 18 -10.05 -15.71 8.99
CA LEU A 18 -8.66 -15.63 8.54
C LEU A 18 -8.55 -15.52 7.02
N ALA A 19 -9.35 -16.29 6.27
CA ALA A 19 -9.37 -16.21 4.81
C ALA A 19 -9.84 -14.82 4.33
N ARG A 20 -10.87 -14.23 4.95
CA ARG A 20 -11.34 -12.87 4.63
C ARG A 20 -10.27 -11.82 4.91
N LYS A 21 -9.59 -11.90 6.06
CA LYS A 21 -8.47 -11.01 6.39
C LYS A 21 -7.34 -11.13 5.36
N ARG A 22 -7.00 -12.35 4.94
CA ARG A 22 -5.98 -12.58 3.92
C ARG A 22 -6.35 -11.97 2.58
N VAL A 23 -7.60 -12.13 2.13
CA VAL A 23 -8.08 -11.51 0.88
C VAL A 23 -8.06 -10.00 0.98
N ALA A 24 -8.45 -9.42 2.12
CA ALA A 24 -8.38 -7.98 2.33
C ALA A 24 -6.94 -7.47 2.25
N VAL A 25 -6.01 -8.02 3.03
CA VAL A 25 -4.58 -7.61 2.97
C VAL A 25 -4.01 -7.82 1.58
N ALA A 26 -4.38 -8.91 0.89
CA ALA A 26 -3.99 -9.18 -0.49
C ALA A 26 -4.46 -8.08 -1.46
N ALA A 27 -5.70 -7.59 -1.31
CA ALA A 27 -6.22 -6.50 -2.10
C ALA A 27 -5.46 -5.19 -1.86
N TYR A 28 -5.09 -4.92 -0.59
CA TYR A 28 -4.28 -3.76 -0.20
C TYR A 28 -2.79 -3.85 -0.62
N TYR A 29 -2.30 -4.99 -1.09
CA TYR A 29 -1.04 -5.11 -1.82
C TYR A 29 -1.23 -4.96 -3.33
N PHE A 30 -2.35 -5.44 -3.86
CA PHE A 30 -2.63 -5.40 -5.30
C PHE A 30 -2.89 -3.97 -5.79
N VAL A 31 -3.71 -3.19 -5.08
CA VAL A 31 -4.09 -1.81 -5.45
C VAL A 31 -2.88 -0.91 -5.67
N PRO A 32 -1.90 -0.82 -4.74
CA PRO A 32 -0.71 0.01 -4.94
C PRO A 32 0.12 -0.39 -6.17
N GLY A 33 0.17 -1.67 -6.48
CA GLY A 33 0.82 -2.15 -7.69
C GLY A 33 0.15 -1.60 -8.95
N VAL A 34 -1.19 -1.67 -9.01
CA VAL A 34 -1.97 -1.09 -10.11
C VAL A 34 -1.77 0.41 -10.22
N VAL A 35 -1.85 1.14 -9.09
CA VAL A 35 -1.71 2.60 -9.03
C VAL A 35 -0.32 3.02 -9.53
N PHE A 36 0.75 2.38 -9.04
CA PHE A 36 2.12 2.70 -9.45
C PHE A 36 2.36 2.42 -10.94
N ALA A 37 1.93 1.26 -11.44
CA ALA A 37 2.13 0.90 -12.83
C ALA A 37 1.27 1.75 -13.77
N SER A 38 0.08 2.18 -13.35
CA SER A 38 -0.74 3.15 -14.09
C SER A 38 0.01 4.48 -14.26
N TRP A 39 0.64 4.99 -13.19
CA TRP A 39 1.52 6.17 -13.30
C TRP A 39 2.65 5.91 -14.29
N ALA A 40 3.43 4.84 -14.10
CA ALA A 40 4.60 4.53 -14.90
C ALA A 40 4.28 4.42 -16.40
N SER A 41 3.14 3.81 -16.75
CA SER A 41 2.70 3.64 -18.13
C SER A 41 2.34 4.94 -18.83
N ARG A 42 2.01 6.01 -18.10
CA ARG A 42 1.56 7.30 -18.64
C ARG A 42 2.58 8.43 -18.49
N ILE A 43 3.79 8.14 -18.03
CA ILE A 43 4.89 9.12 -17.96
C ILE A 43 5.13 9.81 -19.32
N PRO A 44 5.14 9.11 -20.47
CA PRO A 44 5.32 9.75 -21.77
C PRO A 44 4.22 10.77 -22.09
N ASP A 45 2.97 10.47 -21.73
CA ASP A 45 1.84 11.38 -22.01
C ASP A 45 1.93 12.66 -21.18
N VAL A 46 2.28 12.54 -19.88
CA VAL A 46 2.49 13.70 -19.00
C VAL A 46 3.67 14.55 -19.47
N LYS A 47 4.76 13.91 -19.92
CA LYS A 47 5.89 14.60 -20.55
C LYS A 47 5.47 15.39 -21.77
N HIS A 48 4.68 14.81 -22.66
CA HIS A 48 4.17 15.48 -23.86
C HIS A 48 3.24 16.63 -23.52
N LEU A 49 2.30 16.40 -22.61
CA LEU A 49 1.31 17.42 -22.19
C LEU A 49 1.97 18.69 -21.64
N LEU A 50 3.04 18.51 -20.85
CA LEU A 50 3.75 19.62 -20.19
C LEU A 50 5.00 20.07 -20.98
N HIS A 51 5.22 19.58 -22.19
CA HIS A 51 6.37 19.89 -23.07
C HIS A 51 7.73 19.75 -22.37
N LEU A 52 7.90 18.72 -21.52
CA LEU A 52 9.14 18.53 -20.77
C LEU A 52 10.26 17.95 -21.65
N SER A 53 11.46 18.52 -21.53
CA SER A 53 12.68 17.86 -22.05
C SER A 53 13.01 16.61 -21.23
N ASN A 54 13.91 15.76 -21.74
CA ASN A 54 14.35 14.56 -21.00
C ASN A 54 15.00 14.91 -19.66
N GLY A 55 15.81 15.99 -19.61
CA GLY A 55 16.42 16.47 -18.38
C GLY A 55 15.41 16.96 -17.35
N GLN A 56 14.43 17.78 -17.80
CA GLN A 56 13.35 18.25 -16.93
C GLN A 56 12.50 17.10 -16.39
N LEU A 57 12.15 16.13 -17.22
CA LEU A 57 11.42 14.95 -16.78
C LEU A 57 12.21 14.20 -15.68
N GLY A 58 13.51 13.95 -15.89
CA GLY A 58 14.36 13.33 -14.89
C GLY A 58 14.33 14.07 -13.55
N THR A 59 14.47 15.41 -13.58
CA THR A 59 14.39 16.25 -12.38
C THR A 59 13.03 16.16 -11.70
N VAL A 60 11.94 16.19 -12.45
CA VAL A 60 10.57 16.11 -11.92
C VAL A 60 10.31 14.75 -11.28
N LEU A 61 10.80 13.66 -11.86
CA LEU A 61 10.64 12.32 -11.31
C LEU A 61 11.33 12.14 -9.94
N PHE A 62 12.36 12.95 -9.62
CA PHE A 62 12.97 12.97 -8.28
C PHE A 62 11.99 13.43 -7.17
N ALA A 63 10.88 14.05 -7.52
CA ALA A 63 9.87 14.43 -6.54
C ALA A 63 9.29 13.23 -5.78
N ILE A 64 9.20 12.06 -6.42
CA ILE A 64 8.71 10.82 -5.75
C ILE A 64 9.66 10.37 -4.63
N PRO A 65 10.95 10.09 -4.87
CA PRO A 65 11.87 9.71 -3.81
C PRO A 65 12.04 10.80 -2.75
N ILE A 66 11.97 12.08 -3.10
CA ILE A 66 11.95 13.18 -2.12
C ILE A 66 10.74 13.05 -1.19
N GLY A 67 9.54 12.83 -1.73
CA GLY A 67 8.34 12.59 -0.93
C GLY A 67 8.47 11.36 -0.03
N GLN A 68 9.03 10.25 -0.54
CA GLN A 68 9.28 9.06 0.25
C GLN A 68 10.23 9.33 1.42
N LEU A 69 11.34 10.04 1.20
CA LEU A 69 12.31 10.40 2.23
C LEU A 69 11.72 11.30 3.29
N LEU A 70 10.94 12.32 2.89
CA LEU A 70 10.25 13.21 3.82
C LEU A 70 9.30 12.45 4.75
N MET A 71 8.58 11.47 4.22
CA MET A 71 7.60 10.71 5.01
C MET A 71 8.23 9.57 5.82
N MET A 72 9.41 9.10 5.43
CA MET A 72 10.08 7.96 6.06
C MET A 72 10.28 8.13 7.56
N THR A 73 10.63 9.35 8.00
CA THR A 73 10.82 9.70 9.42
C THR A 73 9.52 9.61 10.23
N PHE A 74 8.39 9.88 9.60
CA PHE A 74 7.08 9.98 10.26
C PHE A 74 6.25 8.71 10.14
N SER A 75 6.44 7.91 9.09
CA SER A 75 5.60 6.75 8.80
C SER A 75 5.55 5.75 9.95
N GLY A 76 6.69 5.38 10.53
CA GLY A 76 6.74 4.47 11.67
C GLY A 76 6.03 5.03 12.90
N ILE A 77 6.23 6.32 13.19
CA ILE A 77 5.58 7.01 14.33
C ILE A 77 4.06 7.06 14.14
N LEU A 78 3.59 7.38 12.93
CA LEU A 78 2.17 7.44 12.62
C LEU A 78 1.50 6.07 12.74
N VAL A 79 2.13 5.03 12.17
CA VAL A 79 1.61 3.65 12.26
C VAL A 79 1.59 3.17 13.71
N SER A 80 2.64 3.41 14.49
CA SER A 80 2.70 3.03 15.90
C SER A 80 1.67 3.79 16.76
N LYS A 81 1.46 5.09 16.50
CA LYS A 81 0.56 5.94 17.30
C LYS A 81 -0.92 5.75 16.96
N PHE A 82 -1.24 5.63 15.67
CA PHE A 82 -2.64 5.63 15.20
C PHE A 82 -3.14 4.25 14.74
N GLY A 83 -2.24 3.27 14.67
CA GLY A 83 -2.50 1.91 14.22
C GLY A 83 -2.32 1.72 12.72
N SER A 84 -1.86 0.52 12.35
CA SER A 84 -1.56 0.17 10.95
C SER A 84 -2.82 0.18 10.08
N LYS A 85 -3.96 -0.30 10.60
CA LYS A 85 -5.23 -0.34 9.88
C LYS A 85 -5.70 1.04 9.41
N LYS A 86 -5.69 2.04 10.32
CA LYS A 86 -6.13 3.40 9.99
C LYS A 86 -5.16 4.08 9.03
N MET A 87 -3.86 3.92 9.27
CA MET A 87 -2.83 4.54 8.44
C MET A 87 -2.78 3.91 7.05
N LEU A 88 -3.04 2.61 6.91
CA LEU A 88 -3.14 1.94 5.63
C LEU A 88 -4.30 2.50 4.80
N VAL A 89 -5.50 2.54 5.36
CA VAL A 89 -6.68 3.07 4.65
C VAL A 89 -6.47 4.53 4.24
N LEU A 90 -5.97 5.37 5.16
CA LEU A 90 -5.71 6.78 4.88
C LEU A 90 -4.67 6.96 3.75
N SER A 91 -3.55 6.25 3.86
CA SER A 91 -2.46 6.39 2.89
C SER A 91 -2.86 5.86 1.50
N GLU A 92 -3.60 4.76 1.39
CA GLU A 92 -4.07 4.27 0.08
C GLU A 92 -5.10 5.20 -0.57
N VAL A 93 -6.04 5.75 0.21
CA VAL A 93 -6.99 6.74 -0.29
C VAL A 93 -6.25 7.96 -0.85
N LEU A 94 -5.29 8.48 -0.09
CA LEU A 94 -4.51 9.65 -0.51
C LEU A 94 -3.52 9.32 -1.64
N TYR A 95 -3.01 8.09 -1.71
CA TYR A 95 -2.12 7.63 -2.78
C TYR A 95 -2.85 7.58 -4.13
N ALA A 96 -4.05 7.00 -4.17
CA ALA A 96 -4.88 6.98 -5.37
C ALA A 96 -5.35 8.40 -5.76
N LEU A 97 -5.66 9.26 -4.78
CA LEU A 97 -5.98 10.66 -5.03
C LEU A 97 -4.79 11.43 -5.61
N ALA A 98 -3.58 11.22 -5.09
CA ALA A 98 -2.37 11.84 -5.62
C ALA A 98 -2.11 11.41 -7.08
N LEU A 99 -2.36 10.15 -7.43
CA LEU A 99 -2.34 9.70 -8.83
C LEU A 99 -3.31 10.51 -9.69
N PHE A 100 -4.54 10.69 -9.24
CA PHE A 100 -5.53 11.49 -9.98
C PHE A 100 -5.09 12.96 -10.13
N CYS A 101 -4.53 13.57 -9.08
CA CYS A 101 -3.96 14.91 -9.14
C CYS A 101 -2.81 15.03 -10.16
N ILE A 102 -1.96 13.99 -10.29
CA ILE A 102 -0.95 13.90 -11.34
C ILE A 102 -1.62 13.99 -12.73
N GLY A 103 -2.70 13.24 -12.95
CA GLY A 103 -3.44 13.26 -14.22
C GLY A 103 -4.12 14.60 -14.54
N CYS A 104 -4.43 15.41 -13.51
CA CYS A 104 -5.00 16.75 -13.63
C CYS A 104 -3.94 17.85 -13.72
N SER A 105 -2.65 17.52 -13.72
CA SER A 105 -1.58 18.52 -13.68
C SER A 105 -1.46 19.24 -15.01
N THR A 106 -1.65 20.59 -14.97
CA THR A 106 -1.50 21.48 -16.12
C THR A 106 -0.20 22.30 -16.09
N THR A 107 0.53 22.25 -14.97
CA THR A 107 1.81 22.93 -14.78
C THR A 107 2.84 22.01 -14.15
N VAL A 108 4.12 22.28 -14.39
CA VAL A 108 5.23 21.51 -13.79
C VAL A 108 5.21 21.62 -12.27
N PHE A 109 4.85 22.76 -11.70
CA PHE A 109 4.74 22.95 -10.26
C PHE A 109 3.64 22.06 -9.65
N HIS A 110 2.45 22.03 -10.26
CA HIS A 110 1.37 21.14 -9.83
C HIS A 110 1.79 19.66 -9.91
N LEU A 111 2.48 19.27 -11.00
CA LEU A 111 3.00 17.91 -11.16
C LEU A 111 3.98 17.56 -10.04
N ILE A 112 4.95 18.43 -9.72
CA ILE A 112 5.92 18.19 -8.64
C ILE A 112 5.23 18.01 -7.29
N LEU A 113 4.27 18.87 -6.92
CA LEU A 113 3.54 18.76 -5.67
C LEU A 113 2.75 17.43 -5.59
N SER A 114 2.10 17.05 -6.69
CA SER A 114 1.36 15.78 -6.76
C SER A 114 2.28 14.58 -6.65
N LEU A 115 3.47 14.61 -7.27
CA LEU A 115 4.47 13.54 -7.19
C LEU A 115 5.11 13.43 -5.79
N VAL A 116 5.35 14.56 -5.11
CA VAL A 116 5.81 14.57 -3.71
C VAL A 116 4.74 13.91 -2.83
N ALA A 117 3.49 14.33 -2.94
CA ALA A 117 2.38 13.73 -2.19
C ALA A 117 2.23 12.23 -2.49
N PHE A 118 2.34 11.84 -3.76
CA PHE A 118 2.34 10.44 -4.19
C PHE A 118 3.47 9.63 -3.53
N GLY A 119 4.69 10.16 -3.50
CA GLY A 119 5.83 9.55 -2.82
C GLY A 119 5.64 9.44 -1.31
N MET A 120 5.14 10.50 -0.66
CA MET A 120 4.85 10.49 0.78
C MET A 120 3.85 9.39 1.14
N MET A 121 2.75 9.31 0.41
CA MET A 121 1.70 8.32 0.67
C MET A 121 2.17 6.90 0.34
N ALA A 122 2.99 6.73 -0.69
CA ALA A 122 3.62 5.44 -1.01
C ALA A 122 4.47 4.90 0.15
N ASN A 123 5.25 5.76 0.82
CA ASN A 123 6.07 5.35 1.97
C ASN A 123 5.20 4.96 3.17
N LEU A 124 4.25 5.82 3.57
CA LEU A 124 3.35 5.54 4.69
C LEU A 124 2.55 4.24 4.46
N MET A 125 1.99 4.09 3.27
CA MET A 125 1.24 2.92 2.85
C MET A 125 2.12 1.65 2.92
N ASN A 126 3.35 1.70 2.42
CA ASN A 126 4.27 0.56 2.45
C ASN A 126 4.49 0.04 3.87
N ILE A 127 4.78 0.94 4.83
CA ILE A 127 4.99 0.56 6.23
C ILE A 127 3.70 0.01 6.84
N ALA A 128 2.56 0.67 6.62
CA ALA A 128 1.28 0.22 7.16
C ALA A 128 0.83 -1.13 6.60
N THR A 129 1.01 -1.36 5.29
CA THR A 129 0.66 -2.62 4.60
C THR A 129 1.52 -3.77 5.10
N ASN A 130 2.84 -3.56 5.22
CA ASN A 130 3.76 -4.56 5.75
C ASN A 130 3.43 -4.90 7.21
N THR A 131 3.07 -3.91 8.03
CA THR A 131 2.61 -4.14 9.41
C THR A 131 1.36 -5.02 9.43
N GLN A 132 0.35 -4.74 8.60
CA GLN A 132 -0.86 -5.58 8.48
C GLN A 132 -0.52 -7.01 8.01
N ALA A 133 0.41 -7.16 7.08
CA ALA A 133 0.86 -8.48 6.62
C ALA A 133 1.58 -9.25 7.73
N CYS A 134 2.46 -8.61 8.50
CA CYS A 134 3.13 -9.21 9.67
C CYS A 134 2.13 -9.67 10.73
N LEU A 135 1.12 -8.82 11.06
CA LEU A 135 0.07 -9.20 12.00
C LEU A 135 -0.71 -10.42 11.52
N LEU A 136 -1.05 -10.44 10.25
CA LEU A 136 -1.77 -11.57 9.66
C LEU A 136 -0.91 -12.85 9.61
N GLU A 137 0.39 -12.71 9.34
CA GLU A 137 1.35 -13.81 9.33
C GLU A 137 1.45 -14.49 10.70
N LYS A 138 1.50 -13.73 11.77
CA LYS A 138 1.42 -14.23 13.15
C LYS A 138 0.13 -15.03 13.39
N LEU A 139 -1.04 -14.51 12.96
CA LEU A 139 -2.32 -15.21 13.08
C LEU A 139 -2.37 -16.53 12.26
N TYR A 140 -1.63 -16.59 11.15
CA TYR A 140 -1.53 -17.81 10.31
C TYR A 140 -0.54 -18.84 10.86
N GLY A 141 0.41 -18.44 11.70
CA GLY A 141 1.48 -19.28 12.23
C GLY A 141 2.44 -19.82 11.15
N ARG A 142 2.52 -19.17 9.99
CA ARG A 142 3.41 -19.53 8.87
C ARG A 142 3.71 -18.34 7.98
N ASN A 143 4.87 -18.35 7.32
CA ASN A 143 5.32 -17.27 6.45
C ASN A 143 4.44 -17.16 5.19
N ILE A 144 3.75 -16.03 5.02
CA ILE A 144 2.90 -15.72 3.86
C ILE A 144 3.24 -14.39 3.18
N MET A 145 4.21 -13.64 3.72
CA MET A 145 4.63 -12.32 3.26
C MET A 145 4.97 -12.29 1.77
N SER A 146 5.73 -13.27 1.28
CA SER A 146 6.13 -13.36 -0.12
C SER A 146 4.94 -13.45 -1.08
N SER A 147 3.83 -14.07 -0.65
CA SER A 147 2.61 -14.14 -1.45
C SER A 147 1.96 -12.77 -1.65
N PHE A 148 2.06 -11.87 -0.68
CA PHE A 148 1.55 -10.50 -0.78
C PHE A 148 2.40 -9.66 -1.73
N HIS A 149 3.73 -9.76 -1.66
CA HIS A 149 4.61 -9.10 -2.62
C HIS A 149 4.40 -9.61 -4.05
N GLY A 150 4.09 -10.90 -4.22
CA GLY A 150 3.68 -11.45 -5.50
C GLY A 150 2.39 -10.80 -6.03
N LEU A 151 1.42 -10.52 -5.15
CA LEU A 151 0.19 -9.80 -5.53
C LEU A 151 0.44 -8.34 -5.87
N TRP A 152 1.36 -7.67 -5.21
CA TRP A 152 1.81 -6.34 -5.62
C TRP A 152 2.39 -6.35 -7.04
N SER A 153 3.24 -7.32 -7.36
CA SER A 153 3.79 -7.49 -8.72
C SER A 153 2.71 -7.78 -9.75
N LEU A 154 1.72 -8.62 -9.39
CA LEU A 154 0.56 -8.90 -10.25
C LEU A 154 -0.30 -7.64 -10.47
N GLY A 155 -0.47 -6.83 -9.42
CA GLY A 155 -1.10 -5.52 -9.53
C GLY A 155 -0.34 -4.60 -10.50
N GLY A 156 1.00 -4.58 -10.40
CA GLY A 156 1.86 -3.85 -11.33
C GLY A 156 1.68 -4.29 -12.78
N PHE A 157 1.62 -5.60 -13.02
CA PHE A 157 1.35 -6.15 -14.35
C PHE A 157 -0.04 -5.73 -14.87
N ALA A 158 -1.08 -5.86 -14.04
CA ALA A 158 -2.43 -5.47 -14.41
C ALA A 158 -2.53 -3.95 -14.70
N GLY A 159 -1.91 -3.10 -13.86
CA GLY A 159 -1.88 -1.65 -14.05
C GLY A 159 -1.16 -1.25 -15.34
N GLY A 160 -0.08 -1.95 -15.69
CA GLY A 160 0.62 -1.75 -16.96
C GLY A 160 -0.25 -2.07 -18.18
N ILE A 161 -0.98 -3.20 -18.16
CA ILE A 161 -1.93 -3.56 -19.21
C ILE A 161 -3.06 -2.52 -19.31
N ILE A 162 -3.66 -2.15 -18.20
CA ILE A 162 -4.72 -1.13 -18.17
C ILE A 162 -4.19 0.18 -18.78
N GLY A 163 -3.00 0.61 -18.38
CA GLY A 163 -2.38 1.81 -18.94
C GLY A 163 -2.13 1.75 -20.44
N ALA A 164 -1.65 0.61 -20.93
CA ALA A 164 -1.45 0.40 -22.36
C ALA A 164 -2.79 0.44 -23.13
N VAL A 165 -3.85 -0.16 -22.61
CA VAL A 165 -5.19 -0.12 -23.21
C VAL A 165 -5.70 1.31 -23.27
N PHE A 166 -5.65 2.07 -22.17
CA PHE A 166 -6.10 3.47 -22.16
C PHE A 166 -5.27 4.37 -23.10
N ALA A 167 -3.95 4.13 -23.20
CA ALA A 167 -3.10 4.85 -24.13
C ALA A 167 -3.46 4.53 -25.59
N ASN A 168 -3.68 3.26 -25.92
CA ASN A 168 -4.06 2.84 -27.27
C ASN A 168 -5.46 3.36 -27.68
N MET A 169 -6.37 3.52 -26.71
CA MET A 169 -7.69 4.13 -26.93
C MET A 169 -7.64 5.67 -27.01
N LEU A 170 -6.45 6.28 -26.92
CA LEU A 170 -6.23 7.72 -26.91
C LEU A 170 -7.00 8.46 -25.80
N LEU A 171 -7.31 7.77 -24.71
CA LEU A 171 -7.96 8.37 -23.55
C LEU A 171 -6.96 9.21 -22.75
N SER A 172 -7.44 10.31 -22.18
CA SER A 172 -6.61 11.22 -21.38
C SER A 172 -6.04 10.54 -20.13
N THR A 173 -4.90 11.02 -19.63
CA THR A 173 -4.32 10.59 -18.35
C THR A 173 -5.30 10.80 -17.20
N GLN A 174 -6.05 11.90 -17.23
CA GLN A 174 -7.08 12.22 -16.25
C GLN A 174 -8.20 11.16 -16.21
N ALA A 175 -8.70 10.73 -17.38
CA ALA A 175 -9.73 9.70 -17.46
C ALA A 175 -9.21 8.35 -16.94
N HIS A 176 -8.00 7.95 -17.34
CA HIS A 176 -7.36 6.73 -16.86
C HIS A 176 -7.21 6.74 -15.35
N PHE A 177 -6.56 7.78 -14.79
CA PHE A 177 -6.30 7.86 -13.35
C PHE A 177 -7.59 8.03 -12.53
N GLY A 178 -8.62 8.66 -13.11
CA GLY A 178 -9.96 8.71 -12.52
C GLY A 178 -10.61 7.33 -12.39
N CYS A 179 -10.49 6.48 -13.42
CA CYS A 179 -10.96 5.09 -13.34
C CYS A 179 -10.20 4.29 -12.27
N ILE A 180 -8.87 4.46 -12.20
CA ILE A 180 -8.05 3.81 -11.16
C ILE A 180 -8.41 4.30 -9.76
N LEU A 181 -8.68 5.60 -9.58
CA LEU A 181 -9.14 6.19 -8.32
C LEU A 181 -10.44 5.54 -7.84
N VAL A 182 -11.45 5.47 -8.71
CA VAL A 182 -12.74 4.89 -8.38
C VAL A 182 -12.60 3.40 -8.04
N MET A 183 -11.87 2.65 -8.86
CA MET A 183 -11.58 1.24 -8.62
C MET A 183 -10.89 1.04 -7.26
N SER A 184 -9.86 1.83 -6.96
CA SER A 184 -9.12 1.77 -5.70
C SER A 184 -10.04 2.04 -4.50
N TYR A 185 -10.86 3.07 -4.56
CA TYR A 185 -11.80 3.41 -3.49
C TYR A 185 -12.84 2.34 -3.24
N LEU A 186 -13.35 1.69 -4.29
CA LEU A 186 -14.27 0.56 -4.15
C LEU A 186 -13.60 -0.63 -3.44
N ILE A 187 -12.38 -0.99 -3.84
CA ILE A 187 -11.63 -2.09 -3.22
C ILE A 187 -11.32 -1.78 -1.75
N ILE A 188 -10.86 -0.55 -1.45
CA ILE A 188 -10.57 -0.08 -0.09
C ILE A 188 -11.85 -0.16 0.76
N ALA A 189 -12.98 0.35 0.26
CA ALA A 189 -14.25 0.35 0.97
C ALA A 189 -14.79 -1.07 1.26
N LEU A 190 -14.54 -2.03 0.39
CA LEU A 190 -14.94 -3.43 0.59
C LEU A 190 -14.01 -4.17 1.57
N GLY A 191 -12.72 -3.83 1.55
CA GLY A 191 -11.68 -4.55 2.31
C GLY A 191 -11.47 -4.04 3.73
N PHE A 192 -11.70 -2.73 4.02
CA PHE A 192 -11.23 -2.09 5.25
C PHE A 192 -11.72 -2.75 6.54
N ARG A 193 -12.95 -3.30 6.54
CA ARG A 193 -13.54 -3.98 7.72
C ARG A 193 -12.82 -5.26 8.10
N TYR A 194 -12.18 -5.90 7.13
CA TYR A 194 -11.49 -7.18 7.31
C TYR A 194 -10.00 -7.04 7.60
N LEU A 195 -9.45 -5.84 7.62
CA LEU A 195 -8.08 -5.60 8.07
C LEU A 195 -7.92 -5.98 9.54
N VAL A 196 -6.72 -6.43 9.91
CA VAL A 196 -6.40 -6.85 11.28
C VAL A 196 -6.44 -5.64 12.23
N ASN A 197 -7.06 -5.80 13.40
CA ASN A 197 -7.05 -4.75 14.42
C ASN A 197 -5.71 -4.74 15.17
N ASP A 198 -5.14 -3.56 15.36
CA ASP A 198 -3.83 -3.35 15.98
C ASP A 198 -3.80 -3.69 17.47
N ASP A 199 -4.96 -3.76 18.14
CA ASP A 199 -5.04 -4.16 19.57
C ASP A 199 -4.56 -5.60 19.79
N MET A 200 -4.66 -6.46 18.77
CA MET A 200 -4.11 -7.81 18.83
C MET A 200 -2.57 -7.82 18.85
N ALA A 201 -1.92 -6.78 18.32
CA ALA A 201 -0.47 -6.64 18.34
C ALA A 201 0.06 -6.21 19.71
N LYS A 202 -0.69 -5.36 20.43
CA LYS A 202 -0.29 -4.85 21.76
C LYS A 202 -0.33 -5.93 22.84
N ALA A 203 -1.30 -6.84 22.75
CA ALA A 203 -1.43 -7.95 23.69
C ALA A 203 -0.25 -8.95 23.61
N GLU A 204 0.40 -9.07 22.44
CA GLU A 204 1.56 -9.96 22.27
C GLU A 204 2.90 -9.25 22.59
N GLU A 205 2.99 -7.92 22.48
CA GLU A 205 4.20 -7.17 22.87
C GLU A 205 4.44 -7.14 24.39
N GLU A 206 3.41 -7.31 25.20
CA GLU A 206 3.55 -7.43 26.66
C GLU A 206 4.21 -8.75 27.10
N ASP A 207 4.15 -9.80 26.25
CA ASP A 207 4.69 -11.14 26.54
C ASP A 207 6.12 -11.35 25.98
N VAL A 208 6.66 -10.42 25.18
CA VAL A 208 8.03 -10.54 24.65
C VAL A 208 9.01 -9.88 25.63
N PRO A 209 10.03 -10.62 26.14
CA PRO A 209 11.07 -10.03 26.99
C PRO A 209 11.72 -8.85 26.26
N LYS A 210 11.65 -7.64 26.83
CA LYS A 210 12.29 -6.45 26.27
C LYS A 210 13.77 -6.71 26.11
N PHE A 211 14.23 -6.77 24.86
CA PHE A 211 15.66 -6.91 24.55
C PHE A 211 16.42 -5.72 25.17
N SER A 212 17.20 -6.00 26.22
CA SER A 212 18.01 -4.99 26.88
C SER A 212 19.43 -5.06 26.28
N PHE A 213 19.91 -3.96 25.71
CA PHE A 213 21.30 -3.84 25.26
C PHE A 213 22.32 -4.10 26.37
N LYS A 214 21.90 -4.14 27.65
CA LYS A 214 22.76 -4.46 28.80
C LYS A 214 23.14 -5.95 28.90
N THR A 215 22.50 -6.83 28.11
CA THR A 215 22.79 -8.28 28.10
C THR A 215 23.71 -8.71 26.95
N ILE A 216 24.25 -7.77 26.17
CA ILE A 216 25.27 -8.08 25.16
C ILE A 216 26.59 -8.27 25.91
N ASP A 217 27.06 -9.51 25.98
CA ASP A 217 28.36 -9.84 26.52
C ASP A 217 29.46 -9.21 25.63
N PRO A 218 30.30 -8.28 26.17
CA PRO A 218 31.30 -7.61 25.36
C PRO A 218 32.38 -8.54 24.83
N THR A 219 32.42 -9.83 25.24
CA THR A 219 33.37 -10.83 24.78
C THR A 219 33.02 -11.48 23.44
N LEU A 220 31.87 -11.10 22.83
CA LEU A 220 31.40 -11.61 21.54
C LEU A 220 31.89 -10.79 20.33
N PHE A 221 32.76 -9.76 20.54
CA PHE A 221 33.38 -8.96 19.47
C PHE A 221 34.89 -8.98 19.53
#